data_6efb3833ee048b94cd013f9a52a6d607
#
_entry.id   6efb3833ee048b94cd013f9a52a6d607
#
_cell.length_a   1.000
_cell.length_b   1.000
_cell.length_c   1.000
_cell.angle_alpha   90.00
_cell.angle_beta   90.00
_cell.angle_gamma   90.00
#
_symmetry.space_group_name_H-M   'P 1'
#
loop_
_entity.id
_entity.type
_entity.pdbx_description
1 polymer ?
#
loop_
_entity_poly.entity_id
_entity_poly.type
_entity_poly.pdbx_seq_one_letter_code
_entity_poly.pdbx_strand_id
1 'polypeptide(L)'
;ASAIDIILREYSAAPPELESAEYMLSRAKPYLAQMKEKVGLEDAGYLQISDIVAAAALNNVINKINSLSGLAPFGANRDYTISVINHARDIMLSLDCMDITQEFYDQRYARNRYTIEEMYDKANGIEEQEAQASGSGGAGWLIWGAIAILMGLFRACNNI
;
A
#
# COMPACT_ATOMS: atom_id res chain seq x y z
N ALA A 1 9.84 -26.03 8.01
CA ALA A 1 9.30 -24.73 7.55
C ALA A 1 8.79 -23.98 8.77
N SER A 2 9.14 -22.69 8.90
CA SER A 2 8.57 -21.83 9.94
C SER A 2 7.09 -21.56 9.66
N ALA A 3 6.33 -21.13 10.67
CA ALA A 3 4.93 -20.75 10.46
C ALA A 3 4.81 -19.63 9.40
N ILE A 4 5.75 -18.70 9.36
CA ILE A 4 5.79 -17.62 8.37
C ILE A 4 6.06 -18.16 6.96
N ASP A 5 6.96 -19.15 6.78
CA ASP A 5 7.17 -19.78 5.48
C ASP A 5 5.88 -20.42 4.92
N ILE A 6 5.08 -21.02 5.79
CA ILE A 6 3.79 -21.60 5.40
C ILE A 6 2.84 -20.49 4.95
N ILE A 7 2.72 -19.41 5.73
CA ILE A 7 1.84 -18.26 5.42
C ILE A 7 2.25 -17.63 4.09
N LEU A 8 3.53 -17.39 3.86
CA LEU A 8 4.03 -16.79 2.61
C LEU A 8 3.80 -17.71 1.41
N ARG A 9 3.92 -19.02 1.58
CA ARG A 9 3.65 -20.00 0.52
C ARG A 9 2.16 -20.04 0.17
N GLU A 10 1.28 -20.07 1.18
CA GLU A 10 -0.17 -20.00 0.96
C GLU A 10 -0.56 -18.70 0.28
N TYR A 11 0.05 -17.58 0.70
CA TYR A 11 -0.16 -16.28 0.09
C TYR A 11 0.30 -16.23 -1.37
N SER A 12 1.46 -16.79 -1.71
CA SER A 12 1.97 -16.80 -3.09
C SER A 12 1.10 -17.65 -4.04
N ALA A 13 0.29 -18.56 -3.50
CA ALA A 13 -0.69 -19.34 -4.26
C ALA A 13 -2.07 -18.68 -4.33
N ALA A 14 -2.31 -17.63 -3.54
CA ALA A 14 -3.57 -16.88 -3.53
C ALA A 14 -3.64 -15.86 -4.68
N PRO A 15 -4.85 -15.43 -5.10
CA PRO A 15 -4.99 -14.34 -6.05
C PRO A 15 -4.29 -13.06 -5.54
N PRO A 16 -3.66 -12.26 -6.43
CA PRO A 16 -2.95 -11.04 -6.04
C PRO A 16 -3.92 -9.88 -5.76
N GLU A 17 -4.81 -10.07 -4.79
CA GLU A 17 -5.82 -9.11 -4.36
C GLU A 17 -5.45 -8.47 -3.01
N LEU A 18 -6.02 -7.30 -2.71
CA LEU A 18 -5.75 -6.58 -1.46
C LEU A 18 -6.18 -7.39 -0.23
N GLU A 19 -7.30 -8.11 -0.33
CA GLU A 19 -7.81 -9.00 0.71
C GLU A 19 -6.82 -10.11 1.07
N SER A 20 -6.09 -10.62 0.07
CA SER A 20 -5.04 -11.63 0.30
C SER A 20 -3.87 -11.05 1.10
N ALA A 21 -3.49 -9.78 0.82
CA ALA A 21 -2.45 -9.09 1.57
C ALA A 21 -2.88 -8.84 3.02
N GLU A 22 -4.09 -8.35 3.24
CA GLU A 22 -4.66 -8.12 4.57
C GLU A 22 -4.72 -9.43 5.37
N TYR A 23 -5.23 -10.50 4.77
CA TYR A 23 -5.29 -11.82 5.41
C TYR A 23 -3.90 -12.35 5.78
N MET A 24 -2.92 -12.23 4.87
CA MET A 24 -1.54 -12.63 5.15
C MET A 24 -0.95 -11.84 6.33
N LEU A 25 -1.10 -10.51 6.33
CA LEU A 25 -0.60 -9.66 7.40
C LEU A 25 -1.23 -10.03 8.75
N SER A 26 -2.55 -10.25 8.79
CA SER A 26 -3.26 -10.64 10.01
C SER A 26 -2.73 -11.96 10.59
N ARG A 27 -2.38 -12.92 9.74
CA ARG A 27 -1.81 -14.21 10.14
C ARG A 27 -0.33 -14.11 10.54
N ALA A 28 0.45 -13.29 9.85
CA ALA A 28 1.89 -13.16 10.13
C ALA A 28 2.16 -12.39 11.43
N LYS A 29 1.34 -11.40 11.76
CA LYS A 29 1.52 -10.50 12.91
C LYS A 29 1.78 -11.23 14.24
N PRO A 30 1.01 -12.24 14.68
CA PRO A 30 1.27 -12.92 15.94
C PRO A 30 2.60 -13.69 15.97
N TYR A 31 3.04 -14.22 14.83
CA TYR A 31 4.33 -14.92 14.75
C TYR A 31 5.50 -13.96 14.74
N LEU A 32 5.38 -12.81 14.07
CA LEU A 32 6.38 -11.74 14.14
C LEU A 32 6.50 -11.20 15.59
N ALA A 33 5.38 -11.00 16.27
CA ALA A 33 5.40 -10.59 17.68
C ALA A 33 6.11 -11.61 18.59
N GLN A 34 5.85 -12.90 18.40
CA GLN A 34 6.55 -13.96 19.14
C GLN A 34 8.05 -14.04 18.83
N MET A 35 8.44 -13.80 17.58
CA MET A 35 9.85 -13.73 17.21
C MET A 35 10.52 -12.55 17.89
N LYS A 36 9.94 -11.35 17.78
CA LYS A 36 10.43 -10.14 18.42
C LYS A 36 10.63 -10.31 19.94
N GLU A 37 9.68 -10.97 20.62
CA GLU A 37 9.78 -11.26 22.05
C GLU A 37 10.98 -12.15 22.38
N LYS A 38 11.30 -13.13 21.52
CA LYS A 38 12.36 -14.11 21.74
C LYS A 38 13.76 -13.60 21.42
N VAL A 39 13.90 -12.86 20.33
CA VAL A 39 15.23 -12.48 19.80
C VAL A 39 15.51 -10.98 19.92
N GLY A 40 14.50 -10.16 20.18
CA GLY A 40 14.60 -8.71 20.29
C GLY A 40 14.33 -7.98 18.98
N LEU A 41 14.05 -6.67 19.10
CA LEU A 41 13.70 -5.79 17.98
C LEU A 41 14.85 -5.62 16.98
N GLU A 42 16.10 -5.62 17.45
CA GLU A 42 17.29 -5.36 16.64
C GLU A 42 17.89 -6.63 16.00
N ASP A 43 17.25 -7.77 16.19
CA ASP A 43 17.71 -9.02 15.58
C ASP A 43 17.57 -8.96 14.04
N ALA A 44 18.69 -9.14 13.34
CA ALA A 44 18.74 -9.04 11.89
C ALA A 44 17.85 -10.08 11.19
N GLY A 45 17.75 -11.30 11.76
CA GLY A 45 16.90 -12.36 11.20
C GLY A 45 15.43 -12.03 11.36
N TYR A 46 15.02 -11.47 12.50
CA TYR A 46 13.67 -10.98 12.72
C TYR A 46 13.31 -9.88 11.73
N LEU A 47 14.15 -8.84 11.62
CA LEU A 47 13.89 -7.71 10.73
C LEU A 47 13.83 -8.15 9.26
N GLN A 48 14.74 -9.06 8.83
CA GLN A 48 14.69 -9.60 7.47
C GLN A 48 13.38 -10.34 7.16
N ILE A 49 12.86 -11.10 8.11
CA ILE A 49 11.58 -11.81 7.94
C ILE A 49 10.42 -10.80 7.91
N SER A 50 10.47 -9.78 8.75
CA SER A 50 9.48 -8.70 8.74
C SER A 50 9.47 -7.95 7.41
N ASP A 51 10.64 -7.62 6.84
CA ASP A 51 10.78 -7.00 5.52
C ASP A 51 10.19 -7.88 4.40
N ILE A 52 10.40 -9.20 4.46
CA ILE A 52 9.83 -10.13 3.47
C ILE A 52 8.29 -10.11 3.51
N VAL A 53 7.71 -10.14 4.69
CA VAL A 53 6.25 -10.06 4.87
C VAL A 53 5.72 -8.71 4.39
N ALA A 54 6.38 -7.61 4.78
CA ALA A 54 6.01 -6.27 4.35
C ALA A 54 6.12 -6.10 2.82
N ALA A 55 7.20 -6.62 2.21
CA ALA A 55 7.42 -6.58 0.77
C ALA A 55 6.33 -7.35 0.01
N ALA A 56 5.92 -8.51 0.51
CA ALA A 56 4.87 -9.30 -0.11
C ALA A 56 3.53 -8.53 -0.14
N ALA A 57 3.13 -7.93 0.99
CA ALA A 57 1.91 -7.12 1.06
C ALA A 57 2.00 -5.86 0.19
N LEU A 58 3.12 -5.13 0.25
CA LEU A 58 3.36 -3.93 -0.55
C LEU A 58 3.27 -4.23 -2.06
N ASN A 59 3.80 -5.36 -2.52
CA ASN A 59 3.71 -5.75 -3.93
C ASN A 59 2.26 -5.92 -4.39
N ASN A 60 1.36 -6.47 -3.56
CA ASN A 60 -0.06 -6.57 -3.93
C ASN A 60 -0.71 -5.19 -4.01
N VAL A 61 -0.41 -4.29 -3.07
CA VAL A 61 -0.87 -2.90 -3.14
C VAL A 61 -0.43 -2.26 -4.45
N ILE A 62 0.87 -2.34 -4.78
CA ILE A 62 1.44 -1.78 -5.99
C ILE A 62 0.76 -2.36 -7.25
N ASN A 63 0.62 -3.68 -7.32
CA ASN A 63 0.02 -4.35 -8.47
C ASN A 63 -1.45 -3.96 -8.63
N LYS A 64 -2.20 -3.88 -7.54
CA LYS A 64 -3.61 -3.49 -7.57
C LYS A 64 -3.78 -2.03 -8.02
N ILE A 65 -3.01 -1.11 -7.46
CA ILE A 65 -3.01 0.30 -7.87
C ILE A 65 -2.62 0.44 -9.34
N ASN A 66 -1.56 -0.25 -9.79
CA ASN A 66 -1.16 -0.24 -11.19
C ASN A 66 -2.25 -0.77 -12.13
N SER A 67 -3.05 -1.73 -11.69
CA SER A 67 -4.17 -2.25 -12.49
C SER A 67 -5.29 -1.21 -12.73
N LEU A 68 -5.41 -0.22 -11.85
CA LEU A 68 -6.37 0.88 -12.02
C LEU A 68 -5.99 1.84 -13.16
N SER A 69 -4.71 1.92 -13.53
CA SER A 69 -4.22 2.83 -14.58
C SER A 69 -4.78 2.55 -15.98
N GLY A 70 -5.35 1.36 -16.20
CA GLY A 70 -6.06 1.00 -17.44
C GLY A 70 -7.57 1.27 -17.43
N LEU A 71 -8.11 1.65 -16.28
CA LEU A 71 -9.53 2.01 -16.15
C LEU A 71 -9.69 3.50 -16.45
N ALA A 72 -10.64 3.85 -17.30
CA ALA A 72 -10.94 5.25 -17.58
C ALA A 72 -11.25 5.97 -16.25
N PRO A 73 -10.57 7.07 -15.92
CA PRO A 73 -10.73 7.74 -14.64
C PRO A 73 -12.10 8.39 -14.44
N PHE A 74 -12.95 8.38 -15.48
CA PHE A 74 -14.23 9.07 -15.51
C PHE A 74 -15.37 8.09 -15.81
N GLY A 75 -16.36 7.98 -14.93
CA GLY A 75 -17.59 7.24 -15.15
C GLY A 75 -17.88 6.13 -14.14
N ALA A 76 -18.47 5.03 -14.61
CA ALA A 76 -19.01 3.94 -13.78
C ALA A 76 -18.02 3.27 -12.79
N ASN A 77 -16.72 3.53 -12.91
CA ASN A 77 -15.68 2.92 -12.10
C ASN A 77 -15.13 3.82 -10.96
N ARG A 78 -15.66 5.03 -10.79
CA ARG A 78 -15.14 5.98 -9.78
C ARG A 78 -15.21 5.40 -8.36
N ASP A 79 -16.37 4.93 -7.96
CA ASP A 79 -16.59 4.40 -6.60
C ASP A 79 -15.73 3.16 -6.33
N TYR A 80 -15.56 2.31 -7.34
CA TYR A 80 -14.64 1.18 -7.29
C TYR A 80 -13.19 1.65 -7.10
N THR A 81 -12.74 2.65 -7.87
CA THR A 81 -11.38 3.19 -7.76
C THR A 81 -11.14 3.78 -6.36
N ILE A 82 -12.08 4.55 -5.83
CA ILE A 82 -12.01 5.10 -4.47
C ILE A 82 -11.94 3.98 -3.44
N SER A 83 -12.79 2.95 -3.57
CA SER A 83 -12.79 1.80 -2.66
C SER A 83 -11.43 1.07 -2.65
N VAL A 84 -10.83 0.86 -3.83
CA VAL A 84 -9.50 0.23 -3.93
C VAL A 84 -8.41 1.09 -3.30
N ILE A 85 -8.42 2.42 -3.52
CA ILE A 85 -7.45 3.34 -2.92
C ILE A 85 -7.58 3.35 -1.40
N ASN A 86 -8.81 3.40 -0.88
CA ASN A 86 -9.07 3.35 0.56
C ASN A 86 -8.54 2.05 1.17
N HIS A 87 -8.84 0.90 0.56
CA HIS A 87 -8.35 -0.40 1.03
C HIS A 87 -6.80 -0.50 0.95
N ALA A 88 -6.20 -0.01 -0.14
CA ALA A 88 -4.74 0.06 -0.27
C ALA A 88 -4.12 0.88 0.87
N ARG A 89 -4.72 2.03 1.21
CA ARG A 89 -4.29 2.85 2.34
C ARG A 89 -4.39 2.12 3.67
N ASP A 90 -5.47 1.37 3.92
CA ASP A 90 -5.64 0.60 5.16
C ASP A 90 -4.54 -0.46 5.32
N ILE A 91 -4.12 -1.10 4.21
CA ILE A 91 -2.97 -2.02 4.21
C ILE A 91 -1.68 -1.25 4.51
N MET A 92 -1.46 -0.07 3.92
CA MET A 92 -0.28 0.75 4.23
C MET A 92 -0.23 1.15 5.71
N LEU A 93 -1.36 1.51 6.32
CA LEU A 93 -1.44 1.77 7.77
C LEU A 93 -1.10 0.52 8.61
N SER A 94 -1.45 -0.67 8.13
CA SER A 94 -1.05 -1.92 8.77
C SER A 94 0.46 -2.17 8.67
N LEU A 95 1.09 -1.77 7.55
CA LEU A 95 2.54 -1.82 7.34
C LEU A 95 3.29 -0.77 8.17
N ASP A 96 2.70 0.42 8.42
CA ASP A 96 3.26 1.43 9.34
C ASP A 96 3.49 0.89 10.76
N CYS A 97 2.73 -0.15 11.15
CA CYS A 97 2.85 -0.81 12.44
C CYS A 97 3.88 -1.96 12.48
N MET A 98 4.57 -2.24 11.38
CA MET A 98 5.58 -3.29 11.30
C MET A 98 6.97 -2.76 11.61
N ASP A 99 7.78 -3.59 12.23
CA ASP A 99 9.21 -3.31 12.39
C ASP A 99 9.90 -3.70 11.07
N ILE A 100 10.34 -2.70 10.32
CA ILE A 100 11.04 -2.88 9.04
C ILE A 100 12.43 -2.26 9.12
N THR A 101 13.36 -2.76 8.29
CA THR A 101 14.69 -2.17 8.22
C THR A 101 14.65 -0.76 7.62
N GLN A 102 15.60 0.09 8.02
CA GLN A 102 15.74 1.42 7.42
C GLN A 102 16.00 1.33 5.90
N GLU A 103 16.73 0.32 5.46
CA GLU A 103 16.98 0.08 4.03
C GLU A 103 15.67 -0.19 3.27
N PHE A 104 14.82 -1.08 3.76
CA PHE A 104 13.53 -1.36 3.14
C PHE A 104 12.62 -0.12 3.14
N TYR A 105 12.63 0.62 4.26
CA TYR A 105 11.86 1.87 4.36
C TYR A 105 12.27 2.85 3.27
N ASP A 106 13.57 3.17 3.13
CA ASP A 106 14.07 4.19 2.22
C ASP A 106 13.95 3.77 0.74
N GLN A 107 14.26 2.50 0.43
CA GLN A 107 14.30 2.03 -0.95
C GLN A 107 12.93 1.70 -1.52
N ARG A 108 11.99 1.24 -0.70
CA ARG A 108 10.73 0.69 -1.20
C ARG A 108 9.49 1.27 -0.56
N TYR A 109 9.50 1.50 0.76
CA TYR A 109 8.26 1.77 1.49
C TYR A 109 7.86 3.25 1.43
N ALA A 110 8.75 4.16 1.81
CA ALA A 110 8.43 5.58 2.01
C ALA A 110 7.78 6.24 0.79
N ARG A 111 8.32 5.99 -0.40
CA ARG A 111 7.78 6.56 -1.65
C ARG A 111 6.39 6.03 -1.97
N ASN A 112 6.19 4.71 -1.83
CA ASN A 112 4.89 4.09 -2.10
C ASN A 112 3.84 4.57 -1.09
N ARG A 113 4.24 4.69 0.18
CA ARG A 113 3.40 5.22 1.26
C ARG A 113 2.91 6.63 0.93
N TYR A 114 3.84 7.51 0.54
CA TYR A 114 3.52 8.88 0.15
C TYR A 114 2.54 8.91 -1.04
N THR A 115 2.82 8.12 -2.09
CA THR A 115 1.97 8.10 -3.29
C THR A 115 0.54 7.63 -2.99
N ILE A 116 0.39 6.60 -2.16
CA ILE A 116 -0.94 6.10 -1.76
C ILE A 116 -1.69 7.16 -0.94
N GLU A 117 -1.03 7.88 -0.05
CA GLU A 117 -1.65 8.95 0.73
C GLU A 117 -2.12 10.11 -0.16
N GLU A 118 -1.30 10.56 -1.11
CA GLU A 118 -1.72 11.56 -2.10
C GLU A 118 -2.94 11.10 -2.92
N MET A 119 -2.95 9.83 -3.34
CA MET A 119 -4.08 9.28 -4.08
C MET A 119 -5.34 9.22 -3.22
N TYR A 120 -5.20 8.87 -1.94
CA TYR A 120 -6.29 8.83 -0.98
C TYR A 120 -6.89 10.24 -0.76
N ASP A 121 -6.06 11.24 -0.52
CA ASP A 121 -6.48 12.62 -0.29
C ASP A 121 -7.25 13.16 -1.52
N LYS A 122 -6.70 12.95 -2.71
CA LYS A 122 -7.34 13.35 -3.96
C LYS A 122 -8.66 12.60 -4.22
N ALA A 123 -8.69 11.29 -3.99
CA ALA A 123 -9.87 10.47 -4.20
C ALA A 123 -11.04 10.86 -3.27
N ASN A 124 -10.72 11.29 -2.05
CA ASN A 124 -11.69 11.67 -1.02
C ASN A 124 -11.93 13.19 -0.94
N GLY A 125 -11.31 14.01 -1.81
CA GLY A 125 -11.55 15.45 -1.89
C GLY A 125 -10.98 16.25 -0.70
N ILE A 126 -9.98 15.72 0.02
CA ILE A 126 -9.42 16.36 1.22
C ILE A 126 -8.67 17.63 0.83
N GLU A 127 -7.91 17.61 -0.28
CA GLU A 127 -7.19 18.78 -0.80
C GLU A 127 -8.12 19.92 -1.25
N GLU A 128 -9.35 19.61 -1.72
CA GLU A 128 -10.33 20.63 -2.13
C GLU A 128 -10.88 21.42 -0.95
N GLN A 129 -10.96 20.82 0.24
CA GLN A 129 -11.45 21.53 1.44
C GLN A 129 -10.46 22.56 1.93
N GLU A 130 -9.15 22.29 1.82
CA GLU A 130 -8.11 23.27 2.17
C GLU A 130 -8.04 24.43 1.14
N ALA A 131 -8.24 24.13 -0.16
CA ALA A 131 -8.27 25.12 -1.23
C ALA A 131 -9.55 25.97 -1.20
N GLN A 132 -10.70 25.42 -0.78
CA GLN A 132 -11.96 26.15 -0.65
C GLN A 132 -11.97 27.07 0.58
N ALA A 133 -11.22 26.78 1.62
CA ALA A 133 -10.98 27.67 2.74
C ALA A 133 -10.16 28.92 2.33
N SER A 134 -9.48 28.86 1.18
CA SER A 134 -8.64 29.94 0.63
C SER A 134 -9.20 30.62 -0.64
N GLY A 135 -10.39 30.27 -1.15
CA GLY A 135 -11.04 30.99 -2.27
C GLY A 135 -11.45 30.13 -3.47
N SER A 136 -12.71 30.19 -3.77
CA SER A 136 -13.54 29.57 -4.82
C SER A 136 -12.90 29.13 -6.14
N GLY A 137 -13.34 27.97 -6.63
CA GLY A 137 -13.52 27.68 -8.05
C GLY A 137 -13.06 26.32 -8.56
N GLY A 138 -14.01 25.45 -8.80
CA GLY A 138 -14.09 24.48 -9.92
C GLY A 138 -12.87 23.64 -10.31
N ALA A 139 -12.57 22.56 -9.58
CA ALA A 139 -11.44 21.71 -9.94
C ALA A 139 -11.70 20.18 -9.91
N GLY A 140 -12.96 19.75 -9.89
CA GLY A 140 -13.28 18.30 -9.81
C GLY A 140 -12.66 17.44 -10.92
N TRP A 141 -12.46 17.99 -12.12
CA TRP A 141 -11.83 17.26 -13.23
C TRP A 141 -10.30 17.17 -13.14
N LEU A 142 -9.66 18.13 -12.44
CA LEU A 142 -8.22 18.17 -12.26
C LEU A 142 -7.73 17.06 -11.31
N ILE A 143 -8.55 16.65 -10.34
CA ILE A 143 -8.22 15.61 -9.36
C ILE A 143 -7.97 14.28 -10.06
N TRP A 144 -8.88 13.89 -10.95
CA TRP A 144 -8.75 12.60 -11.66
C TRP A 144 -7.60 12.61 -12.66
N GLY A 145 -7.29 13.74 -13.26
CA GLY A 145 -6.09 13.91 -14.07
C GLY A 145 -4.82 13.72 -13.25
N ALA A 146 -4.77 14.26 -12.02
CA ALA A 146 -3.63 14.10 -11.12
C ALA A 146 -3.47 12.65 -10.62
N ILE A 147 -4.57 11.96 -10.29
CA ILE A 147 -4.53 10.53 -9.93
C ILE A 147 -3.98 9.69 -11.09
N ALA A 148 -4.40 9.95 -12.35
CA ALA A 148 -3.89 9.25 -13.52
C ALA A 148 -2.38 9.47 -13.72
N ILE A 149 -1.89 10.69 -13.48
CA ILE A 149 -0.45 11.03 -13.55
C ILE A 149 0.31 10.29 -12.43
N LEU A 150 -0.19 10.29 -11.19
CA LEU A 150 0.41 9.58 -10.06
C LEU A 150 0.48 8.07 -10.31
N MET A 151 -0.58 7.48 -10.85
CA MET A 151 -0.57 6.06 -11.24
C MET A 151 0.48 5.76 -12.31
N GLY A 152 0.66 6.66 -13.29
CA GLY A 152 1.71 6.54 -14.31
C GLY A 152 3.12 6.61 -13.72
N LEU A 153 3.36 7.55 -12.79
CA LEU A 153 4.63 7.69 -12.08
C LEU A 153 4.91 6.48 -11.19
N PHE A 154 3.89 5.98 -10.50
CA PHE A 154 3.98 4.78 -9.66
C PHE A 154 4.44 3.56 -10.46
N ARG A 155 3.89 3.38 -11.67
CA ARG A 155 4.27 2.30 -12.58
C ARG A 155 5.70 2.44 -13.09
N ALA A 156 6.12 3.65 -13.46
CA ALA A 156 7.47 3.89 -13.98
C ALA A 156 8.56 3.62 -12.94
N CYS A 157 8.27 3.79 -11.65
CA CYS A 157 9.24 3.64 -10.57
C CYS A 157 9.40 2.20 -10.06
N ASN A 158 8.43 1.31 -10.34
CA ASN A 158 8.47 -0.08 -9.90
C ASN A 158 8.95 -1.07 -10.98
N ASN A 159 9.34 -0.57 -12.16
CA ASN A 159 9.89 -1.37 -13.26
C ASN A 159 11.43 -1.30 -13.36
N ILE A 160 12.12 -0.84 -12.29
CA ILE A 160 13.60 -0.82 -12.20
C ILE A 160 14.07 -1.92 -11.28
#